data_bb076a8000867e984096d44de91c5b52
#
_entry.id   bb076a8000867e984096d44de91c5b52
#
_cell.length_a   1.000
_cell.length_b   1.000
_cell.length_c   1.000
_cell.angle_alpha   90.00
_cell.angle_beta   90.00
_cell.angle_gamma   90.00
#
_symmetry.space_group_name_H-M   'P 1'
#
loop_
_entity.id
_entity.type
_entity.pdbx_description
1 polymer ?
#
loop_
_entity_poly.entity_id
_entity_poly.type
_entity_poly.pdbx_seq_one_letter_code
_entity_poly.pdbx_strand_id
1 'polypeptide(L)'
;MSLVNTSRDLTATHFNKGNPRYILLLTLVAALGGLLFGYDTAVVNGAEKSLVAFYIQQITDPSHYPYAVSMITQYRTLMIVVLFIVFLIICGQIIRLTGLKKGALSCIVIIGLLTYWSSGFAARAVPTDPASLQDTADVIKGFLIASALIGCVIGGASAGFISKYLGRRNGLLIAAVAFFISAIGAWKPEAFNFFGTEDAYSFVIYRIIGGIGVGIASMISPMYIAEIAPANVRGKLVSFNQFAIIFGMLLIYFVNYFIARQGDEQWLVTEGWRWMFFSGVIPAGIFFILLFFVPETPRYLVMKGKDDRAMEVLKKISGDDNARKILDEIKSTTHQKNVPWLSYGFFIIFVGIMLSVFQQFVGINVVLYYAGNIFRNMGSSTDSSLLQTIIVGVVNLLFTVLAIYTVDKIGRKPLMIIGSVGMAVSMIALGFSFYFNQLGIAALIFMLIYTAAFAMSWGPVCWVLLSEIFPNSIRSALSIAVAAQWIANWVVSLTFPVMNDNVWLTDKFHHGFSYWIYGVMGILSALFMWKLVPETKGKTLEEIEKFWKKPLKK
;
A
#
# COMPACT_ATOMS: atom_id res chain seq x y z
N MET A 1 10.83 -6.49 59.15
CA MET A 1 9.44 -6.44 58.65
C MET A 1 9.12 -5.01 58.31
N SER A 2 8.63 -4.66 57.15
CA SER A 2 8.35 -3.32 56.56
C SER A 2 9.47 -2.68 55.74
N LEU A 3 9.74 -3.19 54.54
CA LEU A 3 10.42 -2.44 53.47
C LEU A 3 10.15 -3.11 52.09
N VAL A 4 8.90 -3.45 51.79
CA VAL A 4 8.47 -3.90 50.45
C VAL A 4 7.02 -3.45 50.24
N ASN A 5 6.80 -2.17 50.00
CA ASN A 5 5.50 -1.70 49.44
C ASN A 5 5.52 -0.23 48.95
N THR A 6 6.62 0.25 48.35
CA THR A 6 6.68 1.63 47.84
C THR A 6 6.97 1.77 46.36
N SER A 7 7.03 0.66 45.60
CA SER A 7 7.33 0.73 44.16
C SER A 7 6.15 0.44 43.21
N ARG A 8 4.96 0.17 43.75
CA ARG A 8 3.76 -0.07 42.90
C ARG A 8 2.77 1.09 42.80
N ASP A 9 2.86 2.08 43.66
CA ASP A 9 1.90 3.21 43.67
C ASP A 9 2.39 4.47 42.92
N LEU A 10 3.62 4.52 42.42
CA LEU A 10 4.15 5.70 41.73
C LEU A 10 3.86 5.72 40.21
N THR A 11 3.31 4.65 39.64
CA THR A 11 3.00 4.58 38.21
C THR A 11 1.51 4.74 37.85
N ALA A 12 0.63 4.79 38.83
CA ALA A 12 -0.83 4.80 38.58
C ALA A 12 -1.51 6.18 38.77
N THR A 13 -0.83 7.21 39.28
CA THR A 13 -1.52 8.43 39.75
C THR A 13 -1.34 9.70 38.91
N HIS A 14 -0.65 9.68 37.77
CA HIS A 14 -0.39 10.91 37.00
C HIS A 14 -0.87 10.94 35.53
N PHE A 15 -1.79 10.08 35.11
CA PHE A 15 -2.22 10.01 33.70
C PHE A 15 -3.64 10.51 33.42
N ASN A 16 -4.21 11.39 34.25
CA ASN A 16 -5.64 11.67 34.11
C ASN A 16 -6.01 13.16 34.07
N LYS A 17 -5.57 13.91 33.05
CA LYS A 17 -6.16 15.23 32.76
C LYS A 17 -6.27 15.57 31.26
N GLY A 18 -5.99 14.65 30.33
CA GLY A 18 -6.27 14.81 28.90
C GLY A 18 -7.70 14.40 28.54
N ASN A 19 -8.21 14.85 27.40
CA ASN A 19 -9.53 14.46 26.91
C ASN A 19 -9.43 13.21 25.98
N PRO A 20 -9.68 11.99 26.48
CA PRO A 20 -9.55 10.77 25.67
C PRO A 20 -10.55 10.71 24.51
N ARG A 21 -11.73 11.34 24.66
CA ARG A 21 -12.72 11.42 23.57
C ARG A 21 -12.21 12.30 22.43
N TYR A 22 -11.51 13.40 22.74
CA TYR A 22 -10.92 14.27 21.76
C TYR A 22 -9.80 13.55 20.98
N ILE A 23 -8.91 12.84 21.68
CA ILE A 23 -7.85 12.02 21.04
C ILE A 23 -8.44 10.94 20.13
N LEU A 24 -9.47 10.25 20.59
CA LEU A 24 -10.15 9.23 19.79
C LEU A 24 -10.76 9.83 18.53
N LEU A 25 -11.44 10.98 18.64
CA LEU A 25 -12.04 11.68 17.50
C LEU A 25 -10.98 12.08 16.48
N LEU A 26 -9.87 12.69 16.91
CA LEU A 26 -8.75 13.05 16.03
C LEU A 26 -8.16 11.80 15.35
N THR A 27 -8.01 10.70 16.09
CA THR A 27 -7.52 9.42 15.58
C THR A 27 -8.47 8.85 14.51
N LEU A 28 -9.78 8.87 14.76
CA LEU A 28 -10.77 8.37 13.81
C LEU A 28 -10.78 9.20 12.52
N VAL A 29 -10.72 10.53 12.63
CA VAL A 29 -10.64 11.39 11.44
C VAL A 29 -9.37 11.11 10.64
N ALA A 30 -8.21 11.01 11.29
CA ALA A 30 -6.96 10.68 10.58
C ALA A 30 -6.99 9.26 9.98
N ALA A 31 -7.63 8.30 10.66
CA ALA A 31 -7.77 6.92 10.19
C ALA A 31 -8.69 6.80 8.96
N LEU A 32 -9.55 7.80 8.67
CA LEU A 32 -10.30 7.84 7.40
C LEU A 32 -9.37 7.91 6.18
N GLY A 33 -8.17 8.48 6.31
CA GLY A 33 -7.15 8.38 5.26
C GLY A 33 -6.73 6.94 4.99
N GLY A 34 -6.59 6.12 6.05
CA GLY A 34 -6.39 4.68 5.93
C GLY A 34 -7.59 3.95 5.33
N LEU A 35 -8.81 4.28 5.77
CA LEU A 35 -10.03 3.70 5.21
C LEU A 35 -10.13 3.97 3.70
N LEU A 36 -9.89 5.20 3.26
CA LEU A 36 -9.88 5.56 1.84
C LEU A 36 -8.78 4.86 1.06
N PHE A 37 -7.60 4.67 1.67
CA PHE A 37 -6.56 3.84 1.08
C PHE A 37 -7.10 2.44 0.75
N GLY A 38 -7.69 1.75 1.73
CA GLY A 38 -8.25 0.42 1.52
C GLY A 38 -9.39 0.40 0.50
N TYR A 39 -10.28 1.38 0.59
CA TYR A 39 -11.44 1.53 -0.29
C TYR A 39 -11.03 1.74 -1.75
N ASP A 40 -10.16 2.72 -2.02
CA ASP A 40 -9.77 3.10 -3.39
C ASP A 40 -8.91 2.03 -4.07
N THR A 41 -8.05 1.33 -3.33
CA THR A 41 -7.24 0.25 -3.91
C THR A 41 -8.04 -1.00 -4.19
N ALA A 42 -9.04 -1.33 -3.38
CA ALA A 42 -9.82 -2.56 -3.51
C ALA A 42 -11.07 -2.42 -4.40
N VAL A 43 -11.48 -1.20 -4.77
CA VAL A 43 -12.65 -0.98 -5.64
C VAL A 43 -12.53 -1.71 -6.98
N VAL A 44 -11.31 -1.80 -7.49
CA VAL A 44 -11.00 -2.44 -8.78
C VAL A 44 -11.40 -3.92 -8.82
N ASN A 45 -11.40 -4.61 -7.67
CA ASN A 45 -11.77 -6.02 -7.60
C ASN A 45 -13.18 -6.29 -8.14
N GLY A 46 -14.16 -5.47 -7.80
CA GLY A 46 -15.53 -5.61 -8.32
C GLY A 46 -15.70 -5.13 -9.76
N ALA A 47 -14.89 -4.16 -10.17
CA ALA A 47 -14.99 -3.51 -11.48
C ALA A 47 -14.14 -4.20 -12.57
N GLU A 48 -13.20 -5.08 -12.22
CA GLU A 48 -12.18 -5.65 -13.11
C GLU A 48 -12.80 -6.29 -14.35
N LYS A 49 -13.76 -7.20 -14.19
CA LYS A 49 -14.45 -7.89 -15.32
C LYS A 49 -15.06 -6.88 -16.28
N SER A 50 -15.74 -5.88 -15.75
CA SER A 50 -16.44 -4.87 -16.53
C SER A 50 -15.48 -3.94 -17.27
N LEU A 51 -14.38 -3.52 -16.63
CA LEU A 51 -13.33 -2.72 -17.24
C LEU A 51 -12.65 -3.45 -18.41
N VAL A 52 -12.36 -4.75 -18.21
CA VAL A 52 -11.79 -5.60 -19.26
C VAL A 52 -12.74 -5.74 -20.43
N ALA A 53 -14.02 -6.03 -20.18
CA ALA A 53 -15.02 -6.14 -21.24
C ALA A 53 -15.23 -4.79 -21.96
N PHE A 54 -15.19 -3.67 -21.23
CA PHE A 54 -15.46 -2.35 -21.81
C PHE A 54 -14.30 -1.79 -22.63
N TYR A 55 -13.04 -1.92 -22.15
CA TYR A 55 -11.88 -1.29 -22.79
C TYR A 55 -10.92 -2.27 -23.47
N ILE A 56 -10.77 -3.49 -22.95
CA ILE A 56 -9.67 -4.38 -23.35
C ILE A 56 -10.09 -5.36 -24.43
N GLN A 57 -11.30 -5.92 -24.36
CA GLN A 57 -11.75 -6.91 -25.35
C GLN A 57 -11.81 -6.35 -26.78
N GLN A 58 -12.05 -5.04 -26.92
CA GLN A 58 -12.04 -4.38 -28.22
C GLN A 58 -10.65 -4.34 -28.90
N ILE A 59 -9.57 -4.48 -28.14
CA ILE A 59 -8.19 -4.49 -28.68
C ILE A 59 -7.95 -5.73 -29.54
N THR A 60 -8.56 -6.85 -29.17
CA THR A 60 -8.37 -8.14 -29.87
C THR A 60 -9.39 -8.38 -30.98
N ASP A 61 -10.37 -7.47 -31.15
CA ASP A 61 -11.37 -7.55 -32.22
C ASP A 61 -10.80 -7.00 -33.54
N PRO A 62 -10.66 -7.81 -34.59
CA PRO A 62 -10.15 -7.35 -35.89
C PRO A 62 -10.94 -6.21 -36.53
N SER A 63 -12.25 -6.09 -36.22
CA SER A 63 -13.09 -5.00 -36.72
C SER A 63 -12.74 -3.65 -36.11
N HIS A 64 -12.06 -3.63 -34.96
CA HIS A 64 -11.67 -2.44 -34.20
C HIS A 64 -10.15 -2.17 -34.22
N TYR A 65 -9.43 -2.63 -35.25
CA TYR A 65 -7.97 -2.45 -35.36
C TYR A 65 -7.49 -0.99 -35.18
N PRO A 66 -8.16 0.06 -35.72
CA PRO A 66 -7.77 1.44 -35.44
C PRO A 66 -7.77 1.80 -33.95
N TYR A 67 -8.74 1.29 -33.19
CA TYR A 67 -8.79 1.43 -31.73
C TYR A 67 -7.62 0.72 -31.06
N ALA A 68 -7.30 -0.50 -31.48
CA ALA A 68 -6.13 -1.24 -30.96
C ALA A 68 -4.82 -0.47 -31.18
N VAL A 69 -4.63 0.14 -32.38
CA VAL A 69 -3.45 0.95 -32.69
C VAL A 69 -3.37 2.17 -31.77
N SER A 70 -4.48 2.89 -31.57
CA SER A 70 -4.55 4.05 -30.67
C SER A 70 -4.22 3.65 -29.24
N MET A 71 -4.88 2.61 -28.72
CA MET A 71 -4.68 2.11 -27.37
C MET A 71 -3.24 1.68 -27.11
N ILE A 72 -2.63 0.90 -27.99
CA ILE A 72 -1.25 0.42 -27.84
C ILE A 72 -0.24 1.57 -27.90
N THR A 73 -0.45 2.53 -28.80
CA THR A 73 0.44 3.69 -28.93
C THR A 73 0.39 4.59 -27.70
N GLN A 74 -0.80 4.87 -27.20
CA GLN A 74 -0.97 5.68 -25.99
C GLN A 74 -0.45 4.94 -24.74
N TYR A 75 -0.67 3.61 -24.64
CA TYR A 75 -0.07 2.78 -23.60
C TYR A 75 1.44 2.94 -23.55
N ARG A 76 2.12 2.79 -24.71
CA ARG A 76 3.57 2.93 -24.79
C ARG A 76 4.04 4.30 -24.32
N THR A 77 3.36 5.36 -24.75
CA THR A 77 3.68 6.73 -24.36
C THR A 77 3.54 6.93 -22.86
N LEU A 78 2.40 6.52 -22.28
CA LEU A 78 2.16 6.65 -20.85
C LEU A 78 3.12 5.79 -20.00
N MET A 79 3.41 4.56 -20.45
CA MET A 79 4.37 3.69 -19.76
C MET A 79 5.77 4.32 -19.74
N ILE A 80 6.21 4.92 -20.83
CA ILE A 80 7.49 5.64 -20.88
C ILE A 80 7.49 6.80 -19.88
N VAL A 81 6.46 7.64 -19.87
CA VAL A 81 6.32 8.75 -18.92
C VAL A 81 6.36 8.26 -17.46
N VAL A 82 5.60 7.21 -17.16
CA VAL A 82 5.56 6.59 -15.82
C VAL A 82 6.94 6.08 -15.41
N LEU A 83 7.63 5.36 -16.30
CA LEU A 83 8.98 4.85 -16.01
C LEU A 83 9.97 5.96 -15.75
N PHE A 84 9.91 7.08 -16.51
CA PHE A 84 10.74 8.25 -16.25
C PHE A 84 10.44 8.87 -14.89
N ILE A 85 9.17 9.02 -14.50
CA ILE A 85 8.78 9.56 -13.19
C ILE A 85 9.28 8.66 -12.05
N VAL A 86 9.01 7.37 -12.13
CA VAL A 86 9.46 6.37 -11.12
C VAL A 86 10.99 6.40 -11.00
N PHE A 87 11.66 6.49 -12.16
CA PHE A 87 13.10 6.55 -12.20
C PHE A 87 13.67 7.84 -11.59
N LEU A 88 13.06 9.00 -11.82
CA LEU A 88 13.45 10.25 -11.15
C LEU A 88 13.34 10.15 -9.62
N ILE A 89 12.30 9.46 -9.13
CA ILE A 89 12.14 9.16 -7.71
C ILE A 89 13.29 8.29 -7.20
N ILE A 90 13.62 7.21 -7.93
CA ILE A 90 14.75 6.33 -7.59
C ILE A 90 16.08 7.09 -7.59
N CYS A 91 16.31 7.93 -8.60
CA CYS A 91 17.48 8.80 -8.65
C CYS A 91 17.59 9.72 -7.44
N GLY A 92 16.49 10.33 -7.02
CA GLY A 92 16.45 11.15 -5.80
C GLY A 92 16.89 10.36 -4.56
N GLN A 93 16.49 9.10 -4.44
CA GLN A 93 16.90 8.22 -3.33
C GLN A 93 18.37 7.80 -3.45
N ILE A 94 18.85 7.46 -4.65
CA ILE A 94 20.26 7.12 -4.90
C ILE A 94 21.17 8.30 -4.53
N ILE A 95 20.82 9.52 -4.96
CA ILE A 95 21.59 10.74 -4.62
C ILE A 95 21.64 10.98 -3.11
N ARG A 96 20.53 10.75 -2.41
CA ARG A 96 20.50 10.85 -0.92
C ARG A 96 21.36 9.80 -0.24
N LEU A 97 21.45 8.59 -0.81
CA LEU A 97 22.28 7.50 -0.30
C LEU A 97 23.78 7.69 -0.52
N THR A 98 24.16 8.05 -1.75
CA THR A 98 25.57 7.99 -2.20
C THR A 98 26.23 9.37 -2.30
N GLY A 99 25.45 10.43 -2.11
CA GLY A 99 25.88 11.81 -2.30
C GLY A 99 25.76 12.28 -3.76
N LEU A 100 25.79 13.61 -3.95
CA LEU A 100 25.45 14.24 -5.23
C LEU A 100 26.34 13.74 -6.39
N LYS A 101 27.66 13.70 -6.22
CA LYS A 101 28.59 13.36 -7.32
C LYS A 101 28.42 11.92 -7.82
N LYS A 102 28.48 10.93 -6.89
CA LYS A 102 28.34 9.50 -7.25
C LYS A 102 26.92 9.17 -7.68
N GLY A 103 25.93 9.72 -6.99
CA GLY A 103 24.52 9.51 -7.32
C GLY A 103 24.15 10.08 -8.67
N ALA A 104 24.59 11.29 -9.02
CA ALA A 104 24.32 11.90 -10.32
C ALA A 104 24.92 11.09 -11.46
N LEU A 105 26.15 10.57 -11.31
CA LEU A 105 26.77 9.72 -12.34
C LEU A 105 25.96 8.44 -12.60
N SER A 106 25.52 7.76 -11.53
CA SER A 106 24.67 6.57 -11.64
C SER A 106 23.34 6.90 -12.33
N CYS A 107 22.74 8.05 -12.00
CA CYS A 107 21.49 8.48 -12.59
C CYS A 107 21.64 8.78 -14.10
N ILE A 108 22.73 9.42 -14.52
CA ILE A 108 23.00 9.70 -15.95
C ILE A 108 23.07 8.40 -16.75
N VAL A 109 23.78 7.39 -16.24
CA VAL A 109 23.88 6.08 -16.91
C VAL A 109 22.50 5.43 -17.07
N ILE A 110 21.72 5.42 -16.00
CA ILE A 110 20.40 4.78 -16.03
C ILE A 110 19.42 5.58 -16.92
N ILE A 111 19.46 6.94 -16.91
CA ILE A 111 18.68 7.78 -17.85
C ILE A 111 19.05 7.43 -19.29
N GLY A 112 20.32 7.29 -19.59
CA GLY A 112 20.78 6.91 -20.93
C GLY A 112 20.21 5.55 -21.36
N LEU A 113 20.27 4.55 -20.49
CA LEU A 113 19.71 3.22 -20.74
C LEU A 113 18.18 3.26 -20.90
N LEU A 114 17.49 4.01 -20.05
CA LEU A 114 16.04 4.16 -20.15
C LEU A 114 15.63 4.87 -21.44
N THR A 115 16.34 5.91 -21.84
CA THR A 115 16.09 6.63 -23.10
C THR A 115 16.32 5.72 -24.31
N TYR A 116 17.40 4.94 -24.32
CA TYR A 116 17.66 3.97 -25.39
C TYR A 116 16.56 2.91 -25.46
N TRP A 117 16.17 2.33 -24.31
CA TRP A 117 15.10 1.35 -24.27
C TRP A 117 13.76 1.94 -24.72
N SER A 118 13.42 3.16 -24.27
CA SER A 118 12.14 3.81 -24.58
C SER A 118 12.01 4.15 -26.06
N SER A 119 13.09 4.53 -26.73
CA SER A 119 13.07 4.77 -28.17
C SER A 119 12.75 3.49 -28.97
N GLY A 120 13.36 2.37 -28.57
CA GLY A 120 13.06 1.06 -29.17
C GLY A 120 11.65 0.57 -28.85
N PHE A 121 11.16 0.84 -27.62
CA PHE A 121 9.80 0.46 -27.21
C PHE A 121 8.72 1.27 -27.95
N ALA A 122 8.92 2.57 -28.12
CA ALA A 122 8.00 3.43 -28.86
C ALA A 122 7.95 3.10 -30.37
N ALA A 123 9.10 2.73 -30.95
CA ALA A 123 9.24 2.45 -32.39
C ALA A 123 8.74 1.05 -32.81
N ARG A 124 8.35 0.17 -31.86
CA ARG A 124 7.83 -1.17 -32.20
C ARG A 124 6.56 -1.04 -33.05
N ALA A 125 6.44 -1.84 -34.09
CA ALA A 125 5.19 -1.96 -34.84
C ALA A 125 4.06 -2.46 -33.91
N VAL A 126 2.83 -2.05 -34.22
CA VAL A 126 1.65 -2.61 -33.53
C VAL A 126 1.42 -4.01 -34.10
N PRO A 127 1.24 -5.03 -33.25
CA PRO A 127 0.97 -6.39 -33.72
C PRO A 127 -0.29 -6.45 -34.57
N THR A 128 -0.28 -7.33 -35.57
CA THR A 128 -1.44 -7.61 -36.43
C THR A 128 -1.97 -9.03 -36.25
N ASP A 129 -1.14 -9.90 -35.68
CA ASP A 129 -1.55 -11.28 -35.40
C ASP A 129 -2.34 -11.37 -34.08
N PRO A 130 -3.37 -12.23 -34.01
CA PRO A 130 -4.26 -12.31 -32.84
C PRO A 130 -3.55 -12.68 -31.53
N ALA A 131 -2.54 -13.54 -31.58
CA ALA A 131 -1.84 -13.98 -30.37
C ALA A 131 -1.03 -12.84 -29.73
N SER A 132 -0.25 -12.11 -30.53
CA SER A 132 0.51 -10.96 -30.04
C SER A 132 -0.39 -9.77 -29.63
N LEU A 133 -1.57 -9.64 -30.25
CA LEU A 133 -2.57 -8.65 -29.82
C LEU A 133 -3.14 -9.03 -28.45
N GLN A 134 -3.42 -10.33 -28.20
CA GLN A 134 -3.88 -10.81 -26.91
C GLN A 134 -2.82 -10.57 -25.82
N ASP A 135 -1.57 -10.97 -26.06
CA ASP A 135 -0.47 -10.73 -25.10
C ASP A 135 -0.34 -9.21 -24.77
N THR A 136 -0.51 -8.34 -25.78
CA THR A 136 -0.46 -6.90 -25.57
C THR A 136 -1.67 -6.39 -24.79
N ALA A 137 -2.86 -6.94 -25.04
CA ALA A 137 -4.10 -6.62 -24.33
C ALA A 137 -3.98 -7.00 -22.83
N ASP A 138 -3.37 -8.16 -22.51
CA ASP A 138 -3.14 -8.59 -21.12
C ASP A 138 -2.17 -7.66 -20.37
N VAL A 139 -1.15 -7.15 -21.07
CA VAL A 139 -0.24 -6.13 -20.49
C VAL A 139 -0.98 -4.81 -20.24
N ILE A 140 -1.81 -4.35 -21.19
CA ILE A 140 -2.62 -3.13 -21.03
C ILE A 140 -3.66 -3.31 -19.90
N LYS A 141 -4.28 -4.48 -19.78
CA LYS A 141 -5.15 -4.85 -18.67
C LYS A 141 -4.44 -4.66 -17.34
N GLY A 142 -3.25 -5.25 -17.19
CA GLY A 142 -2.43 -5.11 -15.98
C GLY A 142 -2.10 -3.64 -15.68
N PHE A 143 -1.75 -2.85 -16.69
CA PHE A 143 -1.46 -1.43 -16.55
C PHE A 143 -2.69 -0.63 -16.08
N LEU A 144 -3.85 -0.87 -16.68
CA LEU A 144 -5.10 -0.19 -16.34
C LEU A 144 -5.50 -0.47 -14.89
N ILE A 145 -5.42 -1.72 -14.45
CA ILE A 145 -5.78 -2.14 -13.10
C ILE A 145 -4.77 -1.63 -12.06
N ALA A 146 -3.47 -1.72 -12.37
CA ALA A 146 -2.40 -1.29 -11.48
C ALA A 146 -2.10 0.22 -11.52
N SER A 147 -2.85 1.01 -12.30
CA SER A 147 -2.56 2.43 -12.53
C SER A 147 -2.53 3.28 -11.26
N ALA A 148 -3.43 3.00 -10.30
CA ALA A 148 -3.44 3.68 -9.01
C ALA A 148 -2.11 3.52 -8.24
N LEU A 149 -1.44 2.37 -8.38
CA LEU A 149 -0.18 2.09 -7.67
C LEU A 149 0.97 2.98 -8.15
N ILE A 150 0.94 3.43 -9.40
CA ILE A 150 1.86 4.46 -9.92
C ILE A 150 1.70 5.73 -9.11
N GLY A 151 0.46 6.15 -8.91
CA GLY A 151 0.14 7.30 -8.06
C GLY A 151 0.63 7.09 -6.61
N CYS A 152 0.52 5.87 -6.07
CA CYS A 152 1.01 5.53 -4.73
C CYS A 152 2.53 5.71 -4.60
N VAL A 153 3.30 5.37 -5.64
CA VAL A 153 4.75 5.62 -5.68
C VAL A 153 5.04 7.13 -5.62
N ILE A 154 4.35 7.92 -6.44
CA ILE A 154 4.52 9.37 -6.51
C ILE A 154 4.09 10.02 -5.19
N GLY A 155 2.91 9.67 -4.68
CA GLY A 155 2.33 10.17 -3.44
C GLY A 155 3.19 9.82 -2.22
N GLY A 156 3.62 8.58 -2.11
CA GLY A 156 4.48 8.11 -1.02
C GLY A 156 5.85 8.79 -1.02
N ALA A 157 6.46 8.97 -2.20
CA ALA A 157 7.74 9.67 -2.33
C ALA A 157 7.63 11.17 -1.98
N SER A 158 6.50 11.81 -2.30
CA SER A 158 6.25 13.23 -2.02
C SER A 158 5.74 13.49 -0.60
N ALA A 159 5.17 12.49 0.08
CA ALA A 159 4.54 12.63 1.39
C ALA A 159 5.46 13.23 2.47
N GLY A 160 6.74 12.84 2.47
CA GLY A 160 7.73 13.40 3.39
C GLY A 160 7.96 14.91 3.17
N PHE A 161 8.02 15.35 1.91
CA PHE A 161 8.13 16.76 1.54
C PHE A 161 6.85 17.52 1.94
N ILE A 162 5.69 17.02 1.56
CA ILE A 162 4.38 17.61 1.88
C ILE A 162 4.24 17.76 3.39
N SER A 163 4.50 16.71 4.15
CA SER A 163 4.44 16.70 5.61
C SER A 163 5.35 17.74 6.25
N LYS A 164 6.58 17.91 5.74
CA LYS A 164 7.56 18.86 6.27
C LYS A 164 7.20 20.32 5.98
N TYR A 165 6.73 20.62 4.77
CA TYR A 165 6.53 22.01 4.34
C TYR A 165 5.09 22.49 4.53
N LEU A 166 4.09 21.65 4.26
CA LEU A 166 2.68 22.01 4.34
C LEU A 166 2.00 21.56 5.64
N GLY A 167 2.56 20.56 6.32
CA GLY A 167 1.99 20.00 7.55
C GLY A 167 1.23 18.69 7.33
N ARG A 168 0.81 18.08 8.43
CA ARG A 168 0.15 16.78 8.40
C ARG A 168 -1.31 16.91 8.00
N ARG A 169 -2.02 17.87 8.61
CA ARG A 169 -3.42 18.15 8.28
C ARG A 169 -3.60 18.56 6.81
N ASN A 170 -2.78 19.49 6.33
CA ASN A 170 -2.87 19.95 4.93
C ASN A 170 -2.46 18.84 3.96
N GLY A 171 -1.50 17.99 4.32
CA GLY A 171 -1.18 16.79 3.54
C GLY A 171 -2.37 15.84 3.40
N LEU A 172 -3.12 15.62 4.49
CA LEU A 172 -4.35 14.80 4.45
C LEU A 172 -5.47 15.48 3.64
N LEU A 173 -5.57 16.83 3.68
CA LEU A 173 -6.51 17.57 2.82
C LEU A 173 -6.18 17.37 1.32
N ILE A 174 -4.90 17.44 0.95
CA ILE A 174 -4.46 17.15 -0.43
C ILE A 174 -4.84 15.72 -0.83
N ALA A 175 -4.64 14.74 0.05
CA ALA A 175 -5.05 13.36 -0.19
C ALA A 175 -6.57 13.24 -0.38
N ALA A 176 -7.37 13.89 0.47
CA ALA A 176 -8.83 13.88 0.38
C ALA A 176 -9.33 14.47 -0.95
N VAL A 177 -8.74 15.58 -1.41
CA VAL A 177 -9.04 16.19 -2.72
C VAL A 177 -8.66 15.25 -3.85
N ALA A 178 -7.49 14.59 -3.77
CA ALA A 178 -7.06 13.63 -4.79
C ALA A 178 -8.03 12.44 -4.89
N PHE A 179 -8.48 11.87 -3.77
CA PHE A 179 -9.50 10.82 -3.75
C PHE A 179 -10.81 11.28 -4.38
N PHE A 180 -11.27 12.49 -4.03
CA PHE A 180 -12.51 13.04 -4.54
C PHE A 180 -12.47 13.24 -6.06
N ILE A 181 -11.38 13.84 -6.58
CA ILE A 181 -11.16 14.05 -8.03
C ILE A 181 -11.09 12.70 -8.74
N SER A 182 -10.38 11.73 -8.18
CA SER A 182 -10.25 10.39 -8.74
C SER A 182 -11.60 9.70 -8.87
N ALA A 183 -12.42 9.73 -7.82
CA ALA A 183 -13.73 9.07 -7.82
C ALA A 183 -14.68 9.66 -8.86
N ILE A 184 -14.69 10.99 -9.03
CA ILE A 184 -15.51 11.67 -10.04
C ILE A 184 -14.98 11.41 -11.45
N GLY A 185 -13.66 11.55 -11.67
CA GLY A 185 -13.06 11.38 -12.98
C GLY A 185 -13.09 9.94 -13.49
N ALA A 186 -12.93 8.96 -12.59
CA ALA A 186 -13.07 7.55 -12.93
C ALA A 186 -14.52 7.12 -13.21
N TRP A 187 -15.52 7.85 -12.71
CA TRP A 187 -16.93 7.61 -12.98
C TRP A 187 -17.29 7.87 -14.45
N LYS A 188 -16.91 9.02 -14.98
CA LYS A 188 -17.16 9.42 -16.38
C LYS A 188 -15.89 9.95 -17.04
N PRO A 189 -14.92 9.08 -17.36
CA PRO A 189 -13.64 9.51 -17.91
C PRO A 189 -13.78 10.20 -19.27
N GLU A 190 -14.81 9.86 -20.05
CA GLU A 190 -15.16 10.51 -21.31
C GLU A 190 -15.61 11.97 -21.16
N ALA A 191 -16.38 12.26 -20.09
CA ALA A 191 -16.88 13.61 -19.81
C ALA A 191 -15.78 14.54 -19.26
N PHE A 192 -14.78 13.96 -18.60
CA PHE A 192 -13.67 14.68 -17.97
C PHE A 192 -12.33 14.42 -18.68
N ASN A 193 -12.38 14.10 -19.97
CA ASN A 193 -11.19 13.85 -20.78
C ASN A 193 -10.54 15.16 -21.25
N PHE A 194 -9.78 15.81 -20.34
CA PHE A 194 -9.05 17.06 -20.62
C PHE A 194 -7.73 16.85 -21.39
N PHE A 195 -7.31 15.61 -21.57
CA PHE A 195 -5.98 15.27 -22.13
C PHE A 195 -6.05 14.84 -23.59
N GLY A 196 -7.27 14.68 -24.14
CA GLY A 196 -7.45 14.21 -25.54
C GLY A 196 -6.94 12.80 -25.79
N THR A 197 -6.91 11.96 -24.75
CA THR A 197 -6.51 10.56 -24.83
C THR A 197 -7.74 9.67 -25.08
N GLU A 198 -7.52 8.38 -25.38
CA GLU A 198 -8.60 7.40 -25.29
C GLU A 198 -9.17 7.40 -23.86
N ASP A 199 -10.47 7.15 -23.72
CA ASP A 199 -11.18 7.22 -22.43
C ASP A 199 -10.58 6.27 -21.37
N ALA A 200 -10.04 5.13 -21.80
CA ALA A 200 -9.29 4.22 -20.93
C ALA A 200 -8.09 4.92 -20.27
N TYR A 201 -7.38 5.79 -20.95
CA TYR A 201 -6.22 6.50 -20.39
C TYR A 201 -6.62 7.74 -19.62
N SER A 202 -7.76 8.36 -19.94
CA SER A 202 -8.38 9.34 -19.06
C SER A 202 -8.72 8.71 -17.72
N PHE A 203 -9.33 7.51 -17.70
CA PHE A 203 -9.56 6.71 -16.49
C PHE A 203 -8.23 6.44 -15.75
N VAL A 204 -7.18 5.97 -16.44
CA VAL A 204 -5.85 5.71 -15.85
C VAL A 204 -5.29 6.96 -15.14
N ILE A 205 -5.40 8.13 -15.75
CA ILE A 205 -4.91 9.39 -15.16
C ILE A 205 -5.64 9.70 -13.86
N TYR A 206 -6.97 9.55 -13.83
CA TYR A 206 -7.74 9.75 -12.60
C TYR A 206 -7.39 8.71 -11.53
N ARG A 207 -7.13 7.46 -11.92
CA ARG A 207 -6.64 6.43 -10.99
C ARG A 207 -5.26 6.77 -10.42
N ILE A 208 -4.35 7.32 -11.23
CA ILE A 208 -3.04 7.83 -10.75
C ILE A 208 -3.25 8.96 -9.74
N ILE A 209 -4.18 9.89 -9.99
CA ILE A 209 -4.49 10.97 -9.04
C ILE A 209 -5.00 10.40 -7.70
N GLY A 210 -5.90 9.41 -7.73
CA GLY A 210 -6.36 8.71 -6.53
C GLY A 210 -5.21 8.03 -5.78
N GLY A 211 -4.35 7.34 -6.54
CA GLY A 211 -3.15 6.72 -6.01
C GLY A 211 -2.19 7.70 -5.34
N ILE A 212 -2.04 8.93 -5.84
CA ILE A 212 -1.29 9.98 -5.15
C ILE A 212 -1.91 10.24 -3.77
N GLY A 213 -3.24 10.31 -3.68
CA GLY A 213 -3.96 10.41 -2.41
C GLY A 213 -3.65 9.24 -1.47
N VAL A 214 -3.69 8.00 -1.99
CA VAL A 214 -3.31 6.78 -1.25
C VAL A 214 -1.88 6.88 -0.71
N GLY A 215 -0.92 7.22 -1.57
CA GLY A 215 0.50 7.31 -1.19
C GLY A 215 0.75 8.37 -0.12
N ILE A 216 0.10 9.53 -0.21
CA ILE A 216 0.18 10.59 0.81
C ILE A 216 -0.45 10.12 2.13
N ALA A 217 -1.68 9.59 2.08
CA ALA A 217 -2.42 9.15 3.25
C ALA A 217 -1.73 7.99 3.97
N SER A 218 -1.14 7.03 3.24
CA SER A 218 -0.44 5.87 3.81
C SER A 218 0.70 6.24 4.75
N MET A 219 1.35 7.36 4.52
CA MET A 219 2.43 7.87 5.36
C MET A 219 1.94 8.92 6.39
N ILE A 220 1.09 9.86 5.97
CA ILE A 220 0.73 11.01 6.81
C ILE A 220 -0.34 10.64 7.85
N SER A 221 -1.30 9.74 7.55
CA SER A 221 -2.32 9.32 8.53
C SER A 221 -1.72 8.68 9.79
N PRO A 222 -0.88 7.62 9.69
CA PRO A 222 -0.26 7.05 10.88
C PRO A 222 0.70 8.02 11.56
N MET A 223 1.37 8.92 10.81
CA MET A 223 2.23 9.96 11.37
C MET A 223 1.42 10.97 12.19
N TYR A 224 0.29 11.45 11.68
CA TYR A 224 -0.62 12.33 12.41
C TYR A 224 -1.08 11.68 13.71
N ILE A 225 -1.55 10.44 13.65
CA ILE A 225 -2.00 9.68 14.82
C ILE A 225 -0.86 9.53 15.85
N ALA A 226 0.34 9.18 15.40
CA ALA A 226 1.49 9.00 16.29
C ALA A 226 1.93 10.31 17.00
N GLU A 227 1.75 11.47 16.34
CA GLU A 227 2.14 12.79 16.88
C GLU A 227 1.10 13.37 17.84
N ILE A 228 -0.18 12.99 17.75
CA ILE A 228 -1.23 13.40 18.68
C ILE A 228 -1.41 12.43 19.85
N ALA A 229 -1.01 11.17 19.68
CA ALA A 229 -1.24 10.11 20.65
C ALA A 229 -0.31 10.22 21.86
N PRO A 230 -0.84 10.14 23.10
CA PRO A 230 -0.03 9.94 24.30
C PRO A 230 0.82 8.68 24.21
N ALA A 231 2.03 8.72 24.80
CA ALA A 231 3.02 7.63 24.68
C ALA A 231 2.49 6.25 25.07
N ASN A 232 1.69 6.18 26.14
CA ASN A 232 1.15 4.94 26.71
C ASN A 232 0.12 4.22 25.80
N VAL A 233 -0.54 4.93 24.87
CA VAL A 233 -1.58 4.38 23.97
C VAL A 233 -1.24 4.56 22.49
N ARG A 234 -0.08 5.15 22.18
CA ARG A 234 0.34 5.48 20.79
C ARG A 234 0.31 4.28 19.86
N GLY A 235 0.90 3.16 20.27
CA GLY A 235 0.93 1.95 19.45
C GLY A 235 -0.48 1.45 19.12
N LYS A 236 -1.37 1.41 20.12
CA LYS A 236 -2.77 1.01 19.94
C LYS A 236 -3.50 1.96 18.98
N LEU A 237 -3.32 3.28 19.12
CA LEU A 237 -4.00 4.25 18.25
C LEU A 237 -3.46 4.21 16.82
N VAL A 238 -2.16 4.02 16.62
CA VAL A 238 -1.59 3.84 15.27
C VAL A 238 -2.11 2.57 14.60
N SER A 239 -2.37 1.51 15.37
CA SER A 239 -2.97 0.28 14.84
C SER A 239 -4.39 0.48 14.29
N PHE A 240 -5.13 1.52 14.74
CA PHE A 240 -6.41 1.90 14.14
C PHE A 240 -6.29 2.28 12.66
N ASN A 241 -5.15 2.83 12.24
CA ASN A 241 -4.94 3.11 10.81
C ASN A 241 -4.91 1.82 9.98
N GLN A 242 -4.21 0.79 10.46
CA GLN A 242 -4.18 -0.51 9.77
C GLN A 242 -5.56 -1.18 9.76
N PHE A 243 -6.26 -1.15 10.90
CA PHE A 243 -7.64 -1.63 10.97
C PHE A 243 -8.54 -0.88 9.96
N ALA A 244 -8.42 0.45 9.86
CA ALA A 244 -9.21 1.26 8.95
C ALA A 244 -8.93 0.92 7.47
N ILE A 245 -7.69 0.61 7.10
CA ILE A 245 -7.32 0.16 5.74
C ILE A 245 -8.10 -1.12 5.40
N ILE A 246 -8.00 -2.14 6.24
CA ILE A 246 -8.65 -3.45 5.98
C ILE A 246 -10.18 -3.32 6.04
N PHE A 247 -10.69 -2.50 6.96
CA PHE A 247 -12.13 -2.22 7.03
C PHE A 247 -12.63 -1.48 5.77
N GLY A 248 -11.84 -0.54 5.24
CA GLY A 248 -12.14 0.14 3.97
C GLY A 248 -12.21 -0.82 2.78
N MET A 249 -11.28 -1.80 2.72
CA MET A 249 -11.32 -2.87 1.72
C MET A 249 -12.59 -3.72 1.84
N LEU A 250 -12.93 -4.14 3.06
CA LEU A 250 -14.14 -4.92 3.30
C LEU A 250 -15.40 -4.12 2.93
N LEU A 251 -15.44 -2.84 3.29
CA LEU A 251 -16.57 -1.96 3.00
C LEU A 251 -16.83 -1.86 1.48
N ILE A 252 -15.79 -1.63 0.68
CA ILE A 252 -15.95 -1.55 -0.78
C ILE A 252 -16.33 -2.89 -1.39
N TYR A 253 -15.92 -4.02 -0.83
CA TYR A 253 -16.38 -5.33 -1.31
C TYR A 253 -17.88 -5.49 -1.15
N PHE A 254 -18.46 -5.03 -0.03
CA PHE A 254 -19.92 -4.98 0.15
C PHE A 254 -20.57 -4.01 -0.83
N VAL A 255 -20.03 -2.81 -0.99
CA VAL A 255 -20.55 -1.81 -1.92
C VAL A 255 -20.55 -2.34 -3.36
N ASN A 256 -19.46 -2.95 -3.81
CA ASN A 256 -19.35 -3.58 -5.12
C ASN A 256 -20.40 -4.68 -5.31
N TYR A 257 -20.60 -5.54 -4.30
CA TYR A 257 -21.61 -6.59 -4.32
C TYR A 257 -23.01 -6.03 -4.46
N PHE A 258 -23.38 -5.00 -3.68
CA PHE A 258 -24.71 -4.39 -3.76
C PHE A 258 -24.93 -3.65 -5.08
N ILE A 259 -23.91 -2.96 -5.60
CA ILE A 259 -24.00 -2.31 -6.92
C ILE A 259 -24.16 -3.35 -8.01
N ALA A 260 -23.41 -4.44 -7.97
CA ALA A 260 -23.47 -5.49 -8.98
C ALA A 260 -24.86 -6.15 -9.09
N ARG A 261 -25.66 -6.10 -8.05
CA ARG A 261 -27.04 -6.64 -8.03
C ARG A 261 -28.11 -5.67 -8.51
N GLN A 262 -27.74 -4.44 -8.91
CA GLN A 262 -28.72 -3.46 -9.40
C GLN A 262 -29.11 -3.66 -10.88
N GLY A 263 -28.31 -4.43 -11.64
CA GLY A 263 -28.55 -4.67 -13.06
C GLY A 263 -27.99 -6.00 -13.54
N ASP A 264 -28.14 -6.26 -14.82
CA ASP A 264 -27.59 -7.44 -15.49
C ASP A 264 -26.09 -7.27 -15.85
N GLU A 265 -25.50 -8.28 -16.47
CA GLU A 265 -24.09 -8.26 -16.88
C GLU A 265 -23.81 -7.13 -17.89
N GLN A 266 -24.76 -6.82 -18.79
CA GLN A 266 -24.60 -5.74 -19.76
C GLN A 266 -24.57 -4.39 -19.07
N TRP A 267 -25.46 -4.16 -18.11
CA TRP A 267 -25.46 -2.95 -17.28
C TRP A 267 -24.18 -2.82 -16.46
N LEU A 268 -23.68 -3.93 -15.92
CA LEU A 268 -22.40 -3.92 -15.19
C LEU A 268 -21.25 -3.47 -16.06
N VAL A 269 -21.19 -3.92 -17.32
CA VAL A 269 -20.13 -3.53 -18.27
C VAL A 269 -20.24 -2.06 -18.69
N THR A 270 -21.46 -1.51 -18.84
CA THR A 270 -21.65 -0.13 -19.33
C THR A 270 -21.67 0.91 -18.20
N GLU A 271 -22.35 0.62 -17.08
CA GLU A 271 -22.64 1.59 -16.02
C GLU A 271 -22.19 1.11 -14.63
N GLY A 272 -22.31 -0.18 -14.30
CA GLY A 272 -22.14 -0.66 -12.92
C GLY A 272 -20.76 -0.36 -12.36
N TRP A 273 -19.69 -0.61 -13.10
CA TRP A 273 -18.31 -0.31 -12.66
C TRP A 273 -18.10 1.19 -12.38
N ARG A 274 -18.77 2.08 -13.11
CA ARG A 274 -18.70 3.52 -12.93
C ARG A 274 -19.23 3.92 -11.55
N TRP A 275 -20.35 3.34 -11.13
CA TRP A 275 -20.95 3.57 -9.82
C TRP A 275 -20.10 3.01 -8.69
N MET A 276 -19.37 1.90 -8.92
CA MET A 276 -18.40 1.38 -7.94
C MET A 276 -17.31 2.42 -7.64
N PHE A 277 -16.72 3.05 -8.66
CA PHE A 277 -15.73 4.12 -8.44
C PHE A 277 -16.37 5.39 -7.87
N PHE A 278 -17.54 5.80 -8.35
CA PHE A 278 -18.23 6.97 -7.85
C PHE A 278 -18.58 6.88 -6.36
N SER A 279 -18.86 5.71 -5.84
CA SER A 279 -19.16 5.49 -4.43
C SER A 279 -18.07 6.02 -3.48
N GLY A 280 -16.84 6.11 -3.94
CA GLY A 280 -15.71 6.70 -3.22
C GLY A 280 -15.85 8.19 -2.93
N VAL A 281 -16.73 8.91 -3.65
CA VAL A 281 -17.02 10.35 -3.41
C VAL A 281 -17.54 10.58 -2.00
N ILE A 282 -18.37 9.66 -1.48
CA ILE A 282 -18.99 9.79 -0.15
C ILE A 282 -17.92 9.80 0.96
N PRO A 283 -17.11 8.73 1.13
CA PRO A 283 -16.11 8.73 2.20
C PRO A 283 -15.00 9.78 1.97
N ALA A 284 -14.66 10.12 0.72
CA ALA A 284 -13.70 11.19 0.43
C ALA A 284 -14.24 12.57 0.84
N GLY A 285 -15.51 12.85 0.55
CA GLY A 285 -16.18 14.09 0.96
C GLY A 285 -16.29 14.22 2.49
N ILE A 286 -16.67 13.14 3.17
CA ILE A 286 -16.72 13.10 4.65
C ILE A 286 -15.32 13.37 5.22
N PHE A 287 -14.29 12.71 4.69
CA PHE A 287 -12.91 12.92 5.14
C PHE A 287 -12.45 14.37 4.94
N PHE A 288 -12.70 14.93 3.74
CA PHE A 288 -12.39 16.31 3.43
C PHE A 288 -13.03 17.30 4.42
N ILE A 289 -14.33 17.14 4.68
CA ILE A 289 -15.08 18.03 5.61
C ILE A 289 -14.54 17.88 7.03
N LEU A 290 -14.35 16.67 7.54
CA LEU A 290 -13.90 16.43 8.90
C LEU A 290 -12.48 16.95 9.17
N LEU A 291 -11.62 17.01 8.15
CA LEU A 291 -10.27 17.55 8.27
C LEU A 291 -10.24 19.06 8.60
N PHE A 292 -11.32 19.81 8.34
CA PHE A 292 -11.39 21.21 8.75
C PHE A 292 -11.55 21.38 10.26
N PHE A 293 -12.07 20.37 10.95
CA PHE A 293 -12.33 20.41 12.39
C PHE A 293 -11.18 19.86 13.25
N VAL A 294 -10.13 19.30 12.62
CA VAL A 294 -8.97 18.81 13.35
C VAL A 294 -7.80 19.79 13.31
N PRO A 295 -7.04 19.94 14.40
CA PRO A 295 -5.89 20.85 14.45
C PRO A 295 -4.69 20.27 13.68
N GLU A 296 -3.69 21.10 13.43
CA GLU A 296 -2.37 20.62 13.02
C GLU A 296 -1.63 20.00 14.21
N THR A 297 -0.67 19.10 13.95
CA THR A 297 0.03 18.38 15.02
C THR A 297 0.96 19.31 15.83
N PRO A 298 1.09 19.07 17.15
CA PRO A 298 1.97 19.87 18.00
C PRO A 298 3.43 19.91 17.50
N ARG A 299 3.93 18.75 17.03
CA ARG A 299 5.29 18.64 16.52
C ARG A 299 5.55 19.52 15.29
N TYR A 300 4.59 19.55 14.36
CA TYR A 300 4.70 20.43 13.20
C TYR A 300 4.62 21.92 13.58
N LEU A 301 3.73 22.26 14.51
CA LEU A 301 3.58 23.64 14.99
C LEU A 301 4.87 24.16 15.64
N VAL A 302 5.53 23.34 16.47
CA VAL A 302 6.85 23.67 17.05
C VAL A 302 7.92 23.82 15.96
N MET A 303 7.96 22.92 14.97
CA MET A 303 8.89 23.04 13.83
C MET A 303 8.71 24.33 13.03
N LYS A 304 7.52 24.95 13.09
CA LYS A 304 7.20 26.23 12.44
C LYS A 304 7.28 27.42 13.39
N GLY A 305 7.77 27.25 14.62
CA GLY A 305 7.87 28.31 15.62
C GLY A 305 6.53 28.82 16.17
N LYS A 306 5.45 28.00 16.03
CA LYS A 306 4.10 28.34 16.50
C LYS A 306 3.82 27.68 17.86
N ASP A 307 4.66 27.97 18.85
CA ASP A 307 4.67 27.31 20.15
C ASP A 307 3.35 27.51 20.92
N ASP A 308 2.75 28.70 20.85
CA ASP A 308 1.48 29.00 21.53
C ASP A 308 0.35 28.07 21.03
N ARG A 309 0.24 27.91 19.71
CA ARG A 309 -0.75 26.98 19.11
C ARG A 309 -0.44 25.53 19.45
N ALA A 310 0.85 25.15 19.48
CA ALA A 310 1.25 23.81 19.91
C ALA A 310 0.83 23.55 21.36
N MET A 311 1.01 24.55 22.24
CA MET A 311 0.59 24.48 23.63
C MET A 311 -0.93 24.33 23.77
N GLU A 312 -1.74 25.06 23.01
CA GLU A 312 -3.21 24.93 23.03
C GLU A 312 -3.66 23.50 22.65
N VAL A 313 -3.05 22.92 21.61
CA VAL A 313 -3.37 21.55 21.19
C VAL A 313 -2.93 20.55 22.26
N LEU A 314 -1.73 20.69 22.82
CA LEU A 314 -1.21 19.83 23.88
C LEU A 314 -2.05 19.87 25.15
N LYS A 315 -2.55 21.06 25.55
CA LYS A 315 -3.48 21.19 26.68
C LYS A 315 -4.75 20.37 26.49
N LYS A 316 -5.33 20.38 25.28
CA LYS A 316 -6.52 19.57 24.95
C LYS A 316 -6.23 18.07 24.96
N ILE A 317 -5.03 17.65 24.53
CA ILE A 317 -4.63 16.25 24.43
C ILE A 317 -4.19 15.69 25.78
N SER A 318 -3.32 16.42 26.51
CA SER A 318 -2.58 15.88 27.66
C SER A 318 -2.86 16.60 28.97
N GLY A 319 -3.70 17.66 28.98
CA GLY A 319 -3.96 18.52 30.11
C GLY A 319 -2.85 19.55 30.35
N ASP A 320 -3.15 20.57 31.16
CA ASP A 320 -2.26 21.70 31.36
C ASP A 320 -0.91 21.33 31.97
N ASP A 321 -0.90 20.43 32.96
CA ASP A 321 0.29 20.05 33.72
C ASP A 321 1.34 19.32 32.87
N ASN A 322 0.88 18.50 31.90
CA ASN A 322 1.75 17.72 31.03
C ASN A 322 2.12 18.45 29.73
N ALA A 323 1.29 19.41 29.30
CA ALA A 323 1.47 20.09 28.01
C ALA A 323 2.84 20.79 27.90
N ARG A 324 3.32 21.43 28.97
CA ARG A 324 4.65 22.07 29.01
C ARG A 324 5.78 21.08 28.88
N LYS A 325 5.75 19.99 29.64
CA LYS A 325 6.79 18.94 29.59
C LYS A 325 6.91 18.35 28.19
N ILE A 326 5.77 18.03 27.57
CA ILE A 326 5.73 17.49 26.22
C ILE A 326 6.23 18.53 25.19
N LEU A 327 5.89 19.80 25.36
CA LEU A 327 6.38 20.85 24.47
C LEU A 327 7.90 20.97 24.53
N ASP A 328 8.48 20.96 25.75
CA ASP A 328 9.93 21.04 25.95
C ASP A 328 10.64 19.79 25.40
N GLU A 329 10.04 18.62 25.55
CA GLU A 329 10.54 17.36 24.94
C GLU A 329 10.52 17.45 23.42
N ILE A 330 9.44 17.93 22.80
CA ILE A 330 9.36 18.12 21.35
C ILE A 330 10.45 19.09 20.88
N LYS A 331 10.65 20.21 21.58
CA LYS A 331 11.71 21.19 21.26
C LYS A 331 13.10 20.57 21.30
N SER A 332 13.40 19.80 22.33
CA SER A 332 14.70 19.15 22.49
C SER A 332 15.00 18.10 21.38
N THR A 333 13.96 17.40 20.93
CA THR A 333 14.09 16.37 19.88
C THR A 333 14.08 16.92 18.46
N THR A 334 13.53 18.13 18.25
CA THR A 334 13.45 18.76 16.92
C THR A 334 14.82 19.17 16.39
N HIS A 335 15.82 19.35 17.26
CA HIS A 335 17.19 19.75 16.91
C HIS A 335 18.18 18.58 16.74
N GLN A 336 17.74 17.31 16.79
CA GLN A 336 18.64 16.18 16.55
C GLN A 336 19.17 16.18 15.11
N LYS A 337 20.51 16.14 14.97
CA LYS A 337 21.18 16.09 13.66
C LYS A 337 20.88 14.76 12.99
N ASN A 338 20.33 14.80 11.79
CA ASN A 338 20.27 13.62 10.90
C ASN A 338 21.68 13.24 10.48
N VAL A 339 22.03 11.97 10.65
CA VAL A 339 23.28 11.41 10.12
C VAL A 339 23.05 10.81 8.72
N PRO A 340 24.11 10.67 7.90
CA PRO A 340 23.97 10.02 6.60
C PRO A 340 23.38 8.62 6.73
N TRP A 341 22.53 8.21 5.79
CA TRP A 341 21.79 6.94 5.85
C TRP A 341 22.71 5.70 5.89
N LEU A 342 23.90 5.80 5.29
CA LEU A 342 24.89 4.72 5.28
C LEU A 342 25.76 4.66 6.55
N SER A 343 25.51 5.50 7.56
CA SER A 343 26.29 5.52 8.80
C SER A 343 26.27 4.18 9.58
N TYR A 344 25.22 3.38 9.36
CA TYR A 344 25.05 2.04 9.95
C TYR A 344 25.36 0.91 8.95
N GLY A 345 25.94 1.26 7.81
CA GLY A 345 26.22 0.33 6.72
C GLY A 345 25.05 0.11 5.76
N PHE A 346 25.33 -0.50 4.62
CA PHE A 346 24.33 -0.79 3.58
C PHE A 346 23.34 -1.87 4.02
N PHE A 347 23.76 -2.77 4.90
CA PHE A 347 22.99 -3.98 5.24
C PHE A 347 21.61 -3.67 5.87
N ILE A 348 21.51 -2.66 6.75
CA ILE A 348 20.23 -2.26 7.34
C ILE A 348 19.24 -1.76 6.29
N ILE A 349 19.73 -1.00 5.31
CA ILE A 349 18.90 -0.48 4.20
C ILE A 349 18.44 -1.64 3.32
N PHE A 350 19.34 -2.57 3.01
CA PHE A 350 19.04 -3.80 2.27
C PHE A 350 17.93 -4.61 2.96
N VAL A 351 18.05 -4.83 4.28
CA VAL A 351 17.03 -5.54 5.06
C VAL A 351 15.68 -4.81 4.99
N GLY A 352 15.66 -3.49 5.14
CA GLY A 352 14.42 -2.70 5.03
C GLY A 352 13.77 -2.78 3.66
N ILE A 353 14.56 -2.68 2.58
CA ILE A 353 14.09 -2.83 1.19
C ILE A 353 13.53 -4.24 0.99
N MET A 354 14.26 -5.28 1.38
CA MET A 354 13.84 -6.67 1.16
C MET A 354 12.60 -7.04 1.97
N LEU A 355 12.42 -6.52 3.19
CA LEU A 355 11.16 -6.67 3.94
C LEU A 355 9.97 -6.12 3.14
N SER A 356 10.13 -4.93 2.59
CA SER A 356 9.08 -4.27 1.80
C SER A 356 8.80 -4.99 0.48
N VAL A 357 9.85 -5.46 -0.20
CA VAL A 357 9.74 -6.21 -1.46
C VAL A 357 9.04 -7.56 -1.21
N PHE A 358 9.48 -8.33 -0.21
CA PHE A 358 8.86 -9.62 0.09
C PHE A 358 7.40 -9.48 0.52
N GLN A 359 7.04 -8.42 1.28
CA GLN A 359 5.65 -8.17 1.66
C GLN A 359 4.73 -8.11 0.44
N GLN A 360 5.22 -7.63 -0.70
CA GLN A 360 4.44 -7.54 -1.94
C GLN A 360 4.60 -8.78 -2.81
N PHE A 361 5.82 -9.30 -2.92
CA PHE A 361 6.14 -10.43 -3.81
C PHE A 361 5.54 -11.78 -3.35
N VAL A 362 5.08 -11.88 -2.10
CA VAL A 362 4.25 -13.02 -1.67
C VAL A 362 2.86 -13.02 -2.31
N GLY A 363 2.44 -11.93 -3.01
CA GLY A 363 1.25 -11.91 -3.86
C GLY A 363 -0.04 -11.45 -3.20
N ILE A 364 0.00 -10.80 -2.03
CA ILE A 364 -1.22 -10.41 -1.31
C ILE A 364 -2.13 -9.49 -2.12
N ASN A 365 -1.56 -8.53 -2.84
CA ASN A 365 -2.36 -7.58 -3.62
C ASN A 365 -3.00 -8.23 -4.85
N VAL A 366 -2.42 -9.32 -5.35
CA VAL A 366 -3.07 -10.15 -6.36
C VAL A 366 -4.36 -10.75 -5.80
N VAL A 367 -4.30 -11.33 -4.61
CA VAL A 367 -5.49 -11.87 -3.94
C VAL A 367 -6.53 -10.78 -3.68
N LEU A 368 -6.10 -9.58 -3.24
CA LEU A 368 -7.02 -8.50 -2.87
C LEU A 368 -7.63 -7.78 -4.09
N TYR A 369 -6.87 -7.62 -5.18
CA TYR A 369 -7.33 -6.87 -6.36
C TYR A 369 -7.98 -7.75 -7.42
N TYR A 370 -7.57 -9.00 -7.52
CA TYR A 370 -8.03 -9.95 -8.54
C TYR A 370 -8.83 -11.13 -7.96
N ALA A 371 -9.27 -11.07 -6.68
CA ALA A 371 -10.04 -12.14 -6.05
C ALA A 371 -11.24 -12.58 -6.90
N GLY A 372 -12.00 -11.62 -7.43
CA GLY A 372 -13.13 -11.90 -8.30
C GLY A 372 -12.73 -12.66 -9.57
N ASN A 373 -11.60 -12.32 -10.20
CA ASN A 373 -11.07 -13.03 -11.36
C ASN A 373 -10.63 -14.45 -10.98
N ILE A 374 -9.89 -14.58 -9.88
CA ILE A 374 -9.42 -15.89 -9.38
C ILE A 374 -10.60 -16.81 -9.11
N PHE A 375 -11.65 -16.34 -8.45
CA PHE A 375 -12.84 -17.15 -8.16
C PHE A 375 -13.63 -17.50 -9.41
N ARG A 376 -13.70 -16.63 -10.42
CA ARG A 376 -14.29 -16.96 -11.73
C ARG A 376 -13.48 -18.04 -12.45
N ASN A 377 -12.16 -17.97 -12.43
CA ASN A 377 -11.29 -19.03 -12.97
C ASN A 377 -11.46 -20.37 -12.23
N MET A 378 -11.94 -20.33 -10.98
CA MET A 378 -12.35 -21.52 -10.21
C MET A 378 -13.78 -21.99 -10.54
N GLY A 379 -14.45 -21.38 -11.53
CA GLY A 379 -15.80 -21.76 -11.96
C GLY A 379 -16.94 -21.06 -11.23
N SER A 380 -16.66 -20.05 -10.41
CA SER A 380 -17.71 -19.29 -9.71
C SER A 380 -18.43 -18.30 -10.63
N SER A 381 -19.75 -18.17 -10.47
CA SER A 381 -20.51 -17.07 -11.10
C SER A 381 -20.04 -15.71 -10.57
N THR A 382 -20.42 -14.63 -11.25
CA THR A 382 -20.07 -13.26 -10.83
C THR A 382 -20.55 -12.97 -9.40
N ASP A 383 -21.78 -13.29 -9.05
CA ASP A 383 -22.32 -13.09 -7.70
C ASP A 383 -21.58 -13.92 -6.66
N SER A 384 -21.31 -15.20 -6.95
CA SER A 384 -20.56 -16.07 -6.03
C SER A 384 -19.13 -15.59 -5.83
N SER A 385 -18.47 -15.09 -6.87
CA SER A 385 -17.09 -14.58 -6.78
C SER A 385 -17.00 -13.31 -5.91
N LEU A 386 -18.00 -12.43 -5.98
CA LEU A 386 -18.08 -11.24 -5.14
C LEU A 386 -18.35 -11.62 -3.67
N LEU A 387 -19.24 -12.59 -3.41
CA LEU A 387 -19.45 -13.10 -2.05
C LEU A 387 -18.19 -13.75 -1.46
N GLN A 388 -17.50 -14.57 -2.25
CA GLN A 388 -16.22 -15.18 -1.82
C GLN A 388 -15.16 -14.11 -1.52
N THR A 389 -15.13 -13.03 -2.29
CA THR A 389 -14.26 -11.88 -2.02
C THR A 389 -14.59 -11.20 -0.69
N ILE A 390 -15.88 -11.07 -0.34
CA ILE A 390 -16.30 -10.56 0.98
C ILE A 390 -15.77 -11.48 2.10
N ILE A 391 -15.86 -12.80 1.94
CA ILE A 391 -15.34 -13.77 2.93
C ILE A 391 -13.83 -13.59 3.11
N VAL A 392 -13.07 -13.42 2.01
CA VAL A 392 -11.63 -13.10 2.06
C VAL A 392 -11.40 -11.80 2.86
N GLY A 393 -12.19 -10.77 2.61
CA GLY A 393 -12.12 -9.50 3.35
C GLY A 393 -12.41 -9.65 4.85
N VAL A 394 -13.41 -10.44 5.22
CA VAL A 394 -13.75 -10.74 6.63
C VAL A 394 -12.61 -11.49 7.31
N VAL A 395 -12.07 -12.52 6.67
CA VAL A 395 -10.92 -13.28 7.20
C VAL A 395 -9.71 -12.36 7.38
N ASN A 396 -9.42 -11.51 6.39
CA ASN A 396 -8.33 -10.52 6.47
C ASN A 396 -8.52 -9.60 7.69
N LEU A 397 -9.73 -9.08 7.91
CA LEU A 397 -10.03 -8.21 9.05
C LEU A 397 -9.86 -8.92 10.39
N LEU A 398 -10.45 -10.11 10.55
CA LEU A 398 -10.40 -10.87 11.79
C LEU A 398 -8.96 -11.23 12.18
N PHE A 399 -8.16 -11.73 11.23
CA PHE A 399 -6.77 -12.10 11.49
C PHE A 399 -5.85 -10.89 11.66
N THR A 400 -6.16 -9.74 11.06
CA THR A 400 -5.47 -8.47 11.36
C THR A 400 -5.72 -8.03 12.80
N VAL A 401 -6.96 -8.13 13.28
CA VAL A 401 -7.28 -7.85 14.68
C VAL A 401 -6.54 -8.82 15.61
N LEU A 402 -6.52 -10.11 15.28
CA LEU A 402 -5.76 -11.11 16.03
C LEU A 402 -4.26 -10.80 16.08
N ALA A 403 -3.68 -10.34 14.97
CA ALA A 403 -2.28 -9.95 14.88
C ALA A 403 -1.94 -8.83 15.86
N ILE A 404 -2.80 -7.82 16.00
CA ILE A 404 -2.59 -6.69 16.92
C ILE A 404 -2.46 -7.18 18.37
N TYR A 405 -3.20 -8.24 18.76
CA TYR A 405 -3.12 -8.81 20.10
C TYR A 405 -1.98 -9.81 20.31
N THR A 406 -1.47 -10.41 19.24
CA THR A 406 -0.49 -11.51 19.31
C THR A 406 0.94 -11.08 19.05
N VAL A 407 1.16 -9.99 18.33
CA VAL A 407 2.50 -9.54 17.92
C VAL A 407 3.45 -9.29 19.09
N ASP A 408 2.96 -8.73 20.19
CA ASP A 408 3.76 -8.48 21.39
C ASP A 408 3.97 -9.74 22.25
N LYS A 409 3.10 -10.74 22.10
CA LYS A 409 3.19 -12.01 22.85
C LYS A 409 4.12 -13.01 22.18
N ILE A 410 4.00 -13.19 20.86
CA ILE A 410 4.76 -14.19 20.09
C ILE A 410 6.13 -13.62 19.68
N GLY A 411 6.19 -12.37 19.28
CA GLY A 411 7.37 -11.70 18.71
C GLY A 411 7.23 -11.51 17.20
N ARG A 412 8.02 -10.57 16.66
CA ARG A 412 7.91 -10.17 15.26
C ARG A 412 8.44 -11.26 14.33
N LYS A 413 9.66 -11.72 14.57
CA LYS A 413 10.35 -12.70 13.72
C LYS A 413 9.64 -14.06 13.66
N PRO A 414 9.26 -14.73 14.78
CA PRO A 414 8.54 -16.00 14.72
C PRO A 414 7.21 -15.88 13.98
N LEU A 415 6.45 -14.80 14.24
CA LEU A 415 5.15 -14.60 13.61
C LEU A 415 5.27 -14.41 12.09
N MET A 416 6.29 -13.67 11.63
CA MET A 416 6.59 -13.49 10.21
C MET A 416 7.02 -14.79 9.54
N ILE A 417 7.84 -15.63 10.20
CA ILE A 417 8.25 -16.94 9.65
C ILE A 417 7.05 -17.88 9.54
N ILE A 418 6.23 -18.01 10.58
CA ILE A 418 5.03 -18.86 10.58
C ILE A 418 4.09 -18.41 9.45
N GLY A 419 3.85 -17.10 9.33
CA GLY A 419 3.02 -16.57 8.26
C GLY A 419 3.60 -16.84 6.86
N SER A 420 4.92 -16.69 6.67
CA SER A 420 5.59 -17.00 5.39
C SER A 420 5.40 -18.47 4.99
N VAL A 421 5.58 -19.38 5.94
CA VAL A 421 5.38 -20.84 5.70
C VAL A 421 3.91 -21.11 5.37
N GLY A 422 2.97 -20.55 6.12
CA GLY A 422 1.54 -20.70 5.85
C GLY A 422 1.16 -20.17 4.46
N MET A 423 1.66 -19.01 4.07
CA MET A 423 1.46 -18.45 2.72
C MET A 423 2.07 -19.34 1.63
N ALA A 424 3.30 -19.82 1.82
CA ALA A 424 4.00 -20.65 0.85
C ALA A 424 3.23 -21.96 0.60
N VAL A 425 2.87 -22.67 1.66
CA VAL A 425 2.13 -23.95 1.57
C VAL A 425 0.79 -23.73 0.88
N SER A 426 0.05 -22.69 1.26
CA SER A 426 -1.26 -22.39 0.68
C SER A 426 -1.20 -22.04 -0.80
N MET A 427 -0.22 -21.20 -1.22
CA MET A 427 -0.06 -20.82 -2.62
C MET A 427 0.42 -21.98 -3.48
N ILE A 428 1.31 -22.83 -2.98
CA ILE A 428 1.74 -24.03 -3.69
C ILE A 428 0.55 -24.99 -3.86
N ALA A 429 -0.22 -25.22 -2.80
CA ALA A 429 -1.41 -26.08 -2.85
C ALA A 429 -2.48 -25.51 -3.80
N LEU A 430 -2.70 -24.19 -3.77
CA LEU A 430 -3.62 -23.53 -4.69
C LEU A 430 -3.17 -23.67 -6.15
N GLY A 431 -1.88 -23.51 -6.45
CA GLY A 431 -1.32 -23.73 -7.78
C GLY A 431 -1.52 -25.17 -8.27
N PHE A 432 -1.36 -26.17 -7.40
CA PHE A 432 -1.68 -27.56 -7.74
C PHE A 432 -3.18 -27.80 -7.94
N SER A 433 -4.04 -27.12 -7.17
CA SER A 433 -5.49 -27.21 -7.37
C SER A 433 -5.90 -26.74 -8.78
N PHE A 434 -5.30 -25.66 -9.27
CA PHE A 434 -5.48 -25.20 -10.65
C PHE A 434 -4.90 -26.20 -11.66
N TYR A 435 -3.67 -26.64 -11.47
CA TYR A 435 -2.98 -27.54 -12.37
C TYR A 435 -3.73 -28.87 -12.59
N PHE A 436 -4.26 -29.46 -11.52
CA PHE A 436 -5.03 -30.69 -11.57
C PHE A 436 -6.52 -30.47 -11.84
N ASN A 437 -6.94 -29.23 -12.07
CA ASN A 437 -8.34 -28.84 -12.26
C ASN A 437 -9.26 -29.30 -11.10
N GLN A 438 -8.72 -29.35 -9.88
CA GLN A 438 -9.47 -29.65 -8.65
C GLN A 438 -9.89 -28.36 -7.97
N LEU A 439 -10.75 -27.62 -8.65
CA LEU A 439 -11.26 -26.33 -8.22
C LEU A 439 -12.50 -26.52 -7.32
N GLY A 440 -12.81 -25.56 -6.48
CA GLY A 440 -13.96 -25.59 -5.58
C GLY A 440 -13.60 -25.24 -4.14
N ILE A 441 -14.22 -25.91 -3.16
CA ILE A 441 -14.07 -25.56 -1.74
C ILE A 441 -12.61 -25.65 -1.26
N ALA A 442 -11.84 -26.64 -1.73
CA ALA A 442 -10.44 -26.81 -1.34
C ALA A 442 -9.58 -25.60 -1.76
N ALA A 443 -9.71 -25.14 -3.00
CA ALA A 443 -9.00 -23.97 -3.49
C ALA A 443 -9.41 -22.70 -2.72
N LEU A 444 -10.69 -22.52 -2.41
CA LEU A 444 -11.16 -21.44 -1.55
C LEU A 444 -10.52 -21.50 -0.15
N ILE A 445 -10.46 -22.68 0.47
CA ILE A 445 -9.83 -22.87 1.77
C ILE A 445 -8.35 -22.48 1.73
N PHE A 446 -7.59 -22.90 0.71
CA PHE A 446 -6.19 -22.52 0.57
C PHE A 446 -6.03 -20.99 0.43
N MET A 447 -6.92 -20.32 -0.30
CA MET A 447 -6.91 -18.87 -0.44
C MET A 447 -7.23 -18.18 0.88
N LEU A 448 -8.16 -18.72 1.69
CA LEU A 448 -8.48 -18.18 3.02
C LEU A 448 -7.34 -18.40 4.01
N ILE A 449 -6.68 -19.57 4.00
CA ILE A 449 -5.49 -19.83 4.84
C ILE A 449 -4.36 -18.89 4.47
N TYR A 450 -4.11 -18.68 3.18
CA TYR A 450 -3.13 -17.73 2.69
C TYR A 450 -3.42 -16.32 3.22
N THR A 451 -4.66 -15.85 3.09
CA THR A 451 -5.09 -14.53 3.54
C THR A 451 -4.94 -14.39 5.06
N ALA A 452 -5.34 -15.40 5.82
CA ALA A 452 -5.21 -15.45 7.27
C ALA A 452 -3.72 -15.40 7.70
N ALA A 453 -2.87 -16.20 7.05
CA ALA A 453 -1.43 -16.21 7.30
C ALA A 453 -0.77 -14.85 7.05
N PHE A 454 -1.12 -14.18 5.96
CA PHE A 454 -0.65 -12.82 5.66
C PHE A 454 -1.16 -11.82 6.67
N ALA A 455 -2.46 -11.80 6.93
CA ALA A 455 -3.13 -10.84 7.83
C ALA A 455 -2.62 -10.93 9.27
N MET A 456 -2.25 -12.13 9.72
CA MET A 456 -1.70 -12.35 11.06
C MET A 456 -0.22 -11.99 11.17
N SER A 457 0.50 -11.84 10.04
CA SER A 457 1.96 -11.66 10.02
C SER A 457 2.39 -10.46 9.18
N TRP A 458 2.63 -10.67 7.90
CA TRP A 458 3.25 -9.70 6.99
C TRP A 458 2.44 -8.42 6.80
N GLY A 459 1.11 -8.45 6.94
CA GLY A 459 0.27 -7.27 6.86
C GLY A 459 0.67 -6.22 7.90
N PRO A 460 0.33 -6.40 9.17
CA PRO A 460 0.60 -5.42 10.23
C PRO A 460 2.05 -5.48 10.75
N VAL A 461 2.65 -6.69 10.90
CA VAL A 461 3.93 -6.86 11.60
C VAL A 461 5.12 -6.32 10.79
N CYS A 462 5.06 -6.37 9.45
CA CYS A 462 6.10 -5.80 8.60
C CYS A 462 6.29 -4.30 8.86
N TRP A 463 5.20 -3.54 9.00
CA TRP A 463 5.25 -2.10 9.30
C TRP A 463 5.83 -1.81 10.69
N VAL A 464 5.45 -2.63 11.68
CA VAL A 464 6.01 -2.54 13.03
C VAL A 464 7.51 -2.79 12.98
N LEU A 465 7.93 -3.88 12.35
CA LEU A 465 9.33 -4.26 12.22
C LEU A 465 10.15 -3.20 11.48
N LEU A 466 9.65 -2.67 10.35
CA LEU A 466 10.29 -1.57 9.62
C LEU A 466 10.49 -0.33 10.50
N SER A 467 9.54 -0.01 11.38
CA SER A 467 9.65 1.13 12.28
C SER A 467 10.65 0.89 13.42
N GLU A 468 10.90 -0.36 13.79
CA GLU A 468 11.79 -0.77 14.88
C GLU A 468 13.23 -0.99 14.44
N ILE A 469 13.46 -1.47 13.20
CA ILE A 469 14.83 -1.76 12.73
C ILE A 469 15.64 -0.51 12.40
N PHE A 470 15.00 0.60 11.99
CA PHE A 470 15.69 1.83 11.64
C PHE A 470 15.94 2.69 12.87
N PRO A 471 17.23 2.97 13.24
CA PRO A 471 17.58 3.92 14.30
C PRO A 471 16.95 5.32 14.07
N ASN A 472 16.67 6.02 15.16
CA ASN A 472 16.05 7.35 15.10
C ASN A 472 16.86 8.35 14.25
N SER A 473 18.19 8.26 14.29
CA SER A 473 19.12 9.14 13.54
C SER A 473 19.05 8.98 12.01
N ILE A 474 18.63 7.79 11.52
CA ILE A 474 18.44 7.51 10.09
C ILE A 474 17.00 7.12 9.76
N ARG A 475 16.04 7.45 10.59
CA ARG A 475 14.62 7.08 10.40
C ARG A 475 14.04 7.55 9.06
N SER A 476 14.60 8.63 8.50
CA SER A 476 14.24 9.09 7.14
C SER A 476 14.57 8.07 6.04
N ALA A 477 15.48 7.11 6.28
CA ALA A 477 15.78 6.03 5.35
C ALA A 477 14.61 5.04 5.17
N LEU A 478 13.64 5.01 6.10
CA LEU A 478 12.39 4.26 5.95
C LEU A 478 11.67 4.60 4.63
N SER A 479 11.82 5.83 4.13
CA SER A 479 11.22 6.24 2.86
C SER A 479 11.68 5.41 1.65
N ILE A 480 12.91 4.87 1.69
CA ILE A 480 13.39 3.95 0.63
C ILE A 480 12.62 2.63 0.67
N ALA A 481 12.44 2.07 1.87
CA ALA A 481 11.72 0.82 2.04
C ALA A 481 10.25 0.97 1.58
N VAL A 482 9.60 2.10 1.92
CA VAL A 482 8.23 2.41 1.48
C VAL A 482 8.16 2.61 -0.04
N ALA A 483 9.12 3.31 -0.64
CA ALA A 483 9.17 3.45 -2.09
C ALA A 483 9.36 2.09 -2.80
N ALA A 484 10.26 1.25 -2.29
CA ALA A 484 10.46 -0.11 -2.79
C ALA A 484 9.19 -0.96 -2.67
N GLN A 485 8.42 -0.79 -1.60
CA GLN A 485 7.15 -1.49 -1.39
C GLN A 485 6.12 -1.12 -2.47
N TRP A 486 5.91 0.17 -2.74
CA TRP A 486 4.94 0.59 -3.75
C TRP A 486 5.37 0.19 -5.17
N ILE A 487 6.68 0.27 -5.48
CA ILE A 487 7.22 -0.22 -6.75
C ILE A 487 7.00 -1.74 -6.87
N ALA A 488 7.32 -2.50 -5.84
CA ALA A 488 7.10 -3.95 -5.82
C ALA A 488 5.61 -4.32 -5.97
N ASN A 489 4.70 -3.58 -5.31
CA ASN A 489 3.27 -3.75 -5.47
C ASN A 489 2.83 -3.50 -6.91
N TRP A 490 3.29 -2.42 -7.51
CA TRP A 490 2.99 -2.11 -8.90
C TRP A 490 3.48 -3.20 -9.86
N VAL A 491 4.71 -3.68 -9.69
CA VAL A 491 5.28 -4.76 -10.51
C VAL A 491 4.43 -6.04 -10.38
N VAL A 492 4.09 -6.46 -9.17
CA VAL A 492 3.28 -7.67 -8.92
C VAL A 492 1.89 -7.54 -9.55
N SER A 493 1.24 -6.40 -9.37
CA SER A 493 -0.12 -6.18 -9.90
C SER A 493 -0.16 -6.03 -11.42
N LEU A 494 0.90 -5.46 -12.02
CA LEU A 494 1.05 -5.34 -13.47
C LEU A 494 1.31 -6.71 -14.12
N THR A 495 2.15 -7.54 -13.50
CA THR A 495 2.63 -8.79 -14.08
C THR A 495 1.67 -9.96 -13.86
N PHE A 496 0.76 -9.87 -12.88
CA PHE A 496 -0.16 -10.97 -12.61
C PHE A 496 -1.07 -11.32 -13.79
N PRO A 497 -1.79 -10.39 -14.45
CA PRO A 497 -2.59 -10.73 -15.63
C PRO A 497 -1.77 -11.38 -16.73
N VAL A 498 -0.55 -10.87 -16.97
CA VAL A 498 0.37 -11.42 -17.98
C VAL A 498 0.73 -12.87 -17.68
N MET A 499 0.99 -13.21 -16.40
CA MET A 499 1.30 -14.60 -16.01
C MET A 499 0.06 -15.51 -15.97
N ASN A 500 -1.09 -14.95 -15.61
CA ASN A 500 -2.31 -15.71 -15.37
C ASN A 500 -3.11 -15.99 -16.65
N ASP A 501 -3.11 -15.02 -17.58
CA ASP A 501 -3.96 -15.06 -18.78
C ASP A 501 -3.14 -15.38 -20.06
N ASN A 502 -1.80 -15.49 -19.98
CA ASN A 502 -0.96 -15.87 -21.12
C ASN A 502 -1.30 -17.26 -21.63
N VAL A 503 -1.59 -17.38 -22.92
CA VAL A 503 -2.07 -18.61 -23.56
C VAL A 503 -1.11 -19.79 -23.32
N TRP A 504 0.21 -19.59 -23.54
CA TRP A 504 1.19 -20.66 -23.37
C TRP A 504 1.30 -21.15 -21.91
N LEU A 505 1.25 -20.22 -20.96
CA LEU A 505 1.30 -20.56 -19.52
C LEU A 505 0.01 -21.26 -19.08
N THR A 506 -1.14 -20.82 -19.59
CA THR A 506 -2.44 -21.40 -19.26
C THR A 506 -2.58 -22.81 -19.85
N ASP A 507 -2.19 -23.02 -21.10
CA ASP A 507 -2.22 -24.33 -21.73
C ASP A 507 -1.31 -25.34 -21.01
N LYS A 508 -0.15 -24.90 -20.52
CA LYS A 508 0.83 -25.77 -19.89
C LYS A 508 0.61 -25.96 -18.39
N PHE A 509 0.13 -24.95 -17.67
CA PHE A 509 0.06 -24.95 -16.20
C PHE A 509 -1.34 -24.67 -15.65
N HIS A 510 -2.38 -24.56 -16.49
CA HIS A 510 -3.79 -24.39 -16.09
C HIS A 510 -4.00 -23.28 -15.04
N HIS A 511 -3.41 -22.09 -15.24
CA HIS A 511 -3.36 -20.98 -14.29
C HIS A 511 -2.57 -21.22 -12.99
N GLY A 512 -1.97 -22.40 -12.76
CA GLY A 512 -1.22 -22.72 -11.53
C GLY A 512 0.11 -21.98 -11.39
N PHE A 513 0.71 -21.53 -12.51
CA PHE A 513 2.07 -20.97 -12.56
C PHE A 513 2.28 -19.76 -11.64
N SER A 514 1.39 -18.79 -11.69
CA SER A 514 1.50 -17.55 -10.90
C SER A 514 1.47 -17.85 -9.39
N TYR A 515 0.66 -18.79 -8.93
CA TYR A 515 0.57 -19.16 -7.52
C TYR A 515 1.84 -19.87 -7.03
N TRP A 516 2.47 -20.69 -7.87
CA TRP A 516 3.76 -21.31 -7.52
C TRP A 516 4.87 -20.28 -7.39
N ILE A 517 4.90 -19.25 -8.24
CA ILE A 517 5.85 -18.13 -8.08
C ILE A 517 5.67 -17.46 -6.71
N TYR A 518 4.43 -17.14 -6.31
CA TYR A 518 4.17 -16.54 -5.00
C TYR A 518 4.47 -17.51 -3.85
N GLY A 519 4.24 -18.80 -4.02
CA GLY A 519 4.64 -19.85 -3.07
C GLY A 519 6.17 -19.88 -2.86
N VAL A 520 6.96 -19.82 -3.94
CA VAL A 520 8.42 -19.74 -3.87
C VAL A 520 8.86 -18.46 -3.16
N MET A 521 8.24 -17.31 -3.46
CA MET A 521 8.51 -16.06 -2.75
C MET A 521 8.18 -16.16 -1.26
N GLY A 522 7.14 -16.89 -0.88
CA GLY A 522 6.83 -17.23 0.51
C GLY A 522 7.95 -18.01 1.19
N ILE A 523 8.51 -19.03 0.53
CA ILE A 523 9.68 -19.78 1.04
C ILE A 523 10.89 -18.86 1.19
N LEU A 524 11.21 -18.06 0.18
CA LEU A 524 12.34 -17.14 0.21
C LEU A 524 12.18 -16.09 1.32
N SER A 525 10.95 -15.60 1.55
CA SER A 525 10.65 -14.66 2.63
C SER A 525 10.86 -15.29 4.01
N ALA A 526 10.49 -16.57 4.20
CA ALA A 526 10.75 -17.29 5.44
C ALA A 526 12.25 -17.46 5.71
N LEU A 527 13.03 -17.84 4.69
CA LEU A 527 14.47 -17.98 4.77
C LEU A 527 15.16 -16.64 5.06
N PHE A 528 14.71 -15.57 4.41
CA PHE A 528 15.18 -14.22 4.65
C PHE A 528 14.94 -13.79 6.10
N MET A 529 13.71 -13.96 6.60
CA MET A 529 13.37 -13.67 7.99
C MET A 529 14.22 -14.49 8.97
N TRP A 530 14.37 -15.78 8.71
CA TRP A 530 15.14 -16.65 9.59
C TRP A 530 16.61 -16.26 9.69
N LYS A 531 17.28 -16.01 8.56
CA LYS A 531 18.74 -15.80 8.51
C LYS A 531 19.18 -14.36 8.73
N LEU A 532 18.44 -13.38 8.21
CA LEU A 532 18.94 -12.00 8.07
C LEU A 532 18.25 -10.98 8.97
N VAL A 533 17.04 -11.25 9.45
CA VAL A 533 16.28 -10.28 10.25
C VAL A 533 16.41 -10.59 11.75
N PRO A 534 16.83 -9.61 12.58
CA PRO A 534 16.88 -9.80 14.03
C PRO A 534 15.48 -9.80 14.66
N GLU A 535 15.31 -10.48 15.81
CA GLU A 535 14.12 -10.32 16.64
C GLU A 535 14.19 -8.98 17.39
N THR A 536 13.11 -8.21 17.33
CA THR A 536 13.01 -6.88 17.95
C THR A 536 12.18 -6.87 19.23
N LYS A 537 11.45 -7.95 19.51
CA LYS A 537 10.60 -8.06 20.72
C LYS A 537 11.39 -7.80 21.99
N GLY A 538 10.90 -6.88 22.81
CA GLY A 538 11.49 -6.57 24.11
C GLY A 538 12.83 -5.84 24.07
N LYS A 539 13.31 -5.44 22.88
CA LYS A 539 14.53 -4.65 22.73
C LYS A 539 14.22 -3.17 22.58
N THR A 540 15.08 -2.34 23.18
CA THR A 540 15.04 -0.89 22.95
C THR A 540 15.62 -0.55 21.59
N LEU A 541 15.27 0.63 21.06
CA LEU A 541 15.83 1.12 19.78
C LEU A 541 17.36 1.25 19.84
N GLU A 542 17.89 1.58 21.01
CA GLU A 542 19.33 1.69 21.26
C GLU A 542 20.03 0.33 21.22
N GLU A 543 19.39 -0.73 21.69
CA GLU A 543 19.90 -2.10 21.60
C GLU A 543 19.92 -2.61 20.16
N ILE A 544 18.88 -2.27 19.39
CA ILE A 544 18.81 -2.59 17.95
C ILE A 544 19.86 -1.79 17.19
N GLU A 545 20.09 -0.52 17.54
CA GLU A 545 21.16 0.30 16.97
C GLU A 545 22.53 -0.31 17.21
N LYS A 546 22.82 -0.83 18.42
CA LYS A 546 24.05 -1.54 18.73
C LYS A 546 24.22 -2.82 17.91
N PHE A 547 23.14 -3.52 17.61
CA PHE A 547 23.18 -4.71 16.74
C PHE A 547 23.71 -4.37 15.34
N TRP A 548 23.26 -3.26 14.76
CA TRP A 548 23.71 -2.82 13.44
C TRP A 548 25.13 -2.24 13.40
N LYS A 549 25.65 -1.75 14.52
CA LYS A 549 27.04 -1.25 14.64
C LYS A 549 28.10 -2.36 14.78
N LYS A 550 27.67 -3.60 15.09
CA LYS A 550 28.63 -4.72 15.14
C LYS A 550 28.97 -5.14 13.70
N PRO A 551 30.30 -5.22 13.35
CA PRO A 551 30.68 -5.78 12.06
C PRO A 551 30.10 -7.21 11.96
N LEU A 552 29.44 -7.52 10.85
CA LEU A 552 29.04 -8.89 10.55
C LEU A 552 30.28 -9.77 10.66
N LYS A 553 30.34 -10.69 11.65
CA LYS A 553 31.38 -11.71 11.68
C LYS A 553 31.27 -12.44 10.34
N LYS A 554 32.40 -12.36 9.57
CA LYS A 554 32.61 -13.07 8.31
C LYS A 554 32.41 -14.57 8.47
#